data_7e330297e032803584d1c23f913628b8
#
_entry.id   7e330297e032803584d1c23f913628b8
#
_cell.length_a   1.000
_cell.length_b   1.000
_cell.length_c   1.000
_cell.angle_alpha   90.00
_cell.angle_beta   90.00
_cell.angle_gamma   90.00
#
_symmetry.space_group_name_H-M   'P 1'
#
loop_
_entity.id
_entity.type
_entity.pdbx_description
1 polymer ?
#
loop_
_entity_poly.entity_id
_entity_poly.type
_entity_poly.pdbx_seq_one_letter_code
_entity_poly.pdbx_strand_id
1 'polypeptide(L)'
;MGDHPVVWTNPRMKARNVYFLMGHDKELLANKDFTTMFANAIKWASGPANWFPRFRVLIHHNRYVEQAHREFAEDGIQFFRDMTIGDGLVVDVTDKMEDFNDEKLRSYHLVISLNDNPGRTPEQRAAFERYMKSGGAWFGFHSAGYNDRSTKWPWFVDFLGGAVFHRNNWPPQSAKLVIDDMRHPVTKGMPRSYISPQNEWYQFKPSPRERKNVKVLVSLSSDNYPIGFKDTVSEGDFPVVWTNTDYNMVYMNMGHGTRIFVDPTQNYLIYNALRWLMRERF
;
A
#
# COMPACT_ATOMS: atom_id res chain seq x y z
N MET A 1 -5.17 -52.56 17.06
CA MET A 1 -5.40 -51.09 16.95
C MET A 1 -5.42 -50.77 15.47
N GLY A 2 -6.42 -50.05 14.97
CA GLY A 2 -6.46 -49.62 13.56
C GLY A 2 -5.48 -48.52 13.31
N ASP A 3 -5.16 -48.28 12.03
CA ASP A 3 -4.31 -47.16 11.62
C ASP A 3 -4.98 -45.81 11.96
N HIS A 4 -4.19 -44.86 12.49
CA HIS A 4 -4.63 -43.52 12.81
C HIS A 4 -3.71 -42.51 12.06
N PRO A 5 -3.98 -42.29 10.75
CA PRO A 5 -3.16 -41.36 9.98
C PRO A 5 -3.34 -39.93 10.50
N VAL A 6 -2.26 -39.24 10.74
CA VAL A 6 -2.25 -37.85 11.24
C VAL A 6 -1.81 -36.85 10.15
N VAL A 7 -1.13 -37.33 9.11
CA VAL A 7 -0.79 -36.55 7.91
C VAL A 7 -0.99 -37.45 6.69
N TRP A 8 -1.73 -36.97 5.69
CA TRP A 8 -1.91 -37.74 4.45
C TRP A 8 -2.16 -36.87 3.22
N THR A 9 -2.07 -37.48 2.06
CA THR A 9 -2.41 -36.90 0.77
C THR A 9 -3.54 -37.67 0.13
N ASN A 10 -4.34 -37.03 -0.73
CA ASN A 10 -5.33 -37.71 -1.56
C ASN A 10 -4.89 -37.71 -3.04
N PRO A 11 -4.36 -38.83 -3.56
CA PRO A 11 -3.85 -38.90 -4.94
C PRO A 11 -4.94 -38.86 -6.01
N ARG A 12 -6.23 -38.99 -5.62
CA ARG A 12 -7.37 -38.93 -6.56
C ARG A 12 -7.77 -37.50 -6.91
N MET A 13 -7.26 -36.50 -6.18
CA MET A 13 -7.50 -35.09 -6.50
C MET A 13 -6.53 -34.62 -7.59
N LYS A 14 -7.03 -33.76 -8.51
CA LYS A 14 -6.18 -33.15 -9.56
C LYS A 14 -5.11 -32.21 -8.97
N ALA A 15 -5.43 -31.53 -7.88
CA ALA A 15 -4.48 -30.68 -7.17
C ALA A 15 -3.71 -31.50 -6.11
N ARG A 16 -2.41 -31.20 -5.94
CA ARG A 16 -1.64 -31.73 -4.81
C ARG A 16 -2.25 -31.21 -3.52
N ASN A 17 -2.41 -32.07 -2.55
CA ASN A 17 -3.00 -31.72 -1.26
C ASN A 17 -2.33 -32.50 -0.15
N VAL A 18 -2.20 -31.87 1.01
CA VAL A 18 -1.75 -32.50 2.24
C VAL A 18 -2.70 -32.09 3.36
N TYR A 19 -3.20 -33.08 4.08
CA TYR A 19 -4.02 -32.83 5.26
C TYR A 19 -3.21 -33.13 6.53
N PHE A 20 -3.30 -32.20 7.49
CA PHE A 20 -2.73 -32.34 8.83
C PHE A 20 -3.88 -32.43 9.82
N LEU A 21 -3.95 -33.51 10.59
CA LEU A 21 -4.92 -33.65 11.70
C LEU A 21 -4.48 -32.80 12.92
N MET A 22 -3.20 -32.50 13.03
CA MET A 22 -2.61 -31.67 14.07
C MET A 22 -2.86 -30.18 13.82
N GLY A 23 -3.03 -29.36 14.88
CA GLY A 23 -3.24 -27.92 14.72
C GLY A 23 -4.08 -27.26 15.82
N HIS A 24 -4.31 -27.94 16.95
CA HIS A 24 -5.14 -27.40 18.02
C HIS A 24 -4.43 -26.39 18.93
N ASP A 25 -3.10 -26.48 19.04
CA ASP A 25 -2.32 -25.64 19.91
C ASP A 25 -1.22 -24.88 19.15
N LYS A 26 -0.99 -23.62 19.55
CA LYS A 26 0.07 -22.75 19.01
C LYS A 26 1.49 -23.29 19.32
N GLU A 27 1.66 -24.06 20.39
CA GLU A 27 2.93 -24.68 20.77
C GLU A 27 3.43 -25.65 19.71
N LEU A 28 2.55 -26.21 18.91
CA LEU A 28 2.92 -27.04 17.78
C LEU A 28 3.80 -26.30 16.76
N LEU A 29 3.56 -25.01 16.55
CA LEU A 29 4.36 -24.18 15.67
C LEU A 29 5.75 -23.83 16.24
N ALA A 30 5.97 -24.03 17.54
CA ALA A 30 7.29 -23.92 18.18
C ALA A 30 8.12 -25.21 18.04
N ASN A 31 7.49 -26.34 17.69
CA ASN A 31 8.16 -27.60 17.49
C ASN A 31 8.89 -27.62 16.14
N LYS A 32 10.20 -27.79 16.17
CA LYS A 32 11.07 -27.72 15.01
C LYS A 32 10.80 -28.83 13.97
N ASP A 33 10.50 -30.03 14.43
CA ASP A 33 10.23 -31.18 13.56
C ASP A 33 8.87 -31.02 12.86
N PHE A 34 7.86 -30.54 13.60
CA PHE A 34 6.56 -30.22 13.03
C PHE A 34 6.68 -29.11 11.96
N THR A 35 7.33 -28.01 12.26
CA THR A 35 7.49 -26.89 11.33
C THR A 35 8.30 -27.27 10.10
N THR A 36 9.30 -28.14 10.26
CA THR A 36 10.06 -28.71 9.13
C THR A 36 9.17 -29.57 8.23
N MET A 37 8.40 -30.49 8.82
CA MET A 37 7.45 -31.33 8.09
C MET A 37 6.39 -30.49 7.39
N PHE A 38 5.84 -29.49 8.08
CA PHE A 38 4.83 -28.58 7.55
C PHE A 38 5.37 -27.78 6.37
N ALA A 39 6.56 -27.20 6.50
CA ALA A 39 7.23 -26.48 5.42
C ALA A 39 7.51 -27.38 4.20
N ASN A 40 7.93 -28.63 4.42
CA ASN A 40 8.13 -29.60 3.35
C ASN A 40 6.82 -29.99 2.66
N ALA A 41 5.73 -30.12 3.41
CA ALA A 41 4.42 -30.39 2.86
C ALA A 41 3.91 -29.24 1.98
N ILE A 42 4.10 -27.99 2.42
CA ILE A 42 3.81 -26.82 1.61
C ILE A 42 4.66 -26.84 0.33
N LYS A 43 5.97 -27.08 0.43
CA LYS A 43 6.89 -27.19 -0.71
C LYS A 43 6.42 -28.24 -1.72
N TRP A 44 6.03 -29.40 -1.24
CA TRP A 44 5.56 -30.48 -2.11
C TRP A 44 4.20 -30.14 -2.76
N ALA A 45 3.26 -29.57 -2.02
CA ALA A 45 1.93 -29.22 -2.51
C ALA A 45 1.98 -28.12 -3.58
N SER A 46 2.82 -27.10 -3.39
CA SER A 46 2.98 -26.00 -4.35
C SER A 46 3.74 -26.40 -5.65
N GLY A 47 4.50 -27.49 -5.62
CA GLY A 47 5.28 -27.95 -6.76
C GLY A 47 6.54 -27.12 -7.06
N PRO A 48 7.44 -27.62 -7.91
CA PRO A 48 8.78 -27.03 -8.08
C PRO A 48 8.79 -25.65 -8.76
N ALA A 49 7.72 -25.28 -9.47
CA ALA A 49 7.69 -24.06 -10.28
C ALA A 49 7.21 -22.80 -9.53
N ASN A 50 6.61 -22.93 -8.35
CA ASN A 50 5.85 -21.84 -7.73
C ASN A 50 6.42 -21.33 -6.40
N TRP A 51 7.67 -21.69 -6.07
CA TRP A 51 8.27 -21.35 -4.76
C TRP A 51 9.03 -20.04 -4.72
N PHE A 52 9.29 -19.44 -5.85
CA PHE A 52 9.85 -18.10 -5.86
C PHE A 52 8.69 -17.09 -5.72
N PRO A 53 8.75 -16.19 -4.78
CA PRO A 53 7.78 -15.12 -4.72
C PRO A 53 7.80 -14.39 -6.05
N ARG A 54 6.66 -14.41 -6.74
CA ARG A 54 6.52 -13.71 -8.02
C ARG A 54 6.71 -12.22 -7.85
N PHE A 55 6.45 -11.74 -6.62
CA PHE A 55 6.49 -10.34 -6.32
C PHE A 55 6.93 -10.08 -4.86
N ARG A 56 7.90 -9.20 -4.67
CA ARG A 56 8.37 -8.80 -3.34
C ARG A 56 7.97 -7.37 -3.06
N VAL A 57 7.39 -7.14 -1.89
CA VAL A 57 6.89 -5.86 -1.40
C VAL A 57 7.65 -5.48 -0.14
N LEU A 58 8.16 -4.25 -0.10
CA LEU A 58 8.69 -3.64 1.12
C LEU A 58 7.65 -2.65 1.65
N ILE A 59 7.11 -2.90 2.83
CA ILE A 59 6.29 -1.93 3.55
C ILE A 59 7.19 -1.12 4.47
N HIS A 60 7.24 0.18 4.24
CA HIS A 60 7.95 1.15 5.06
C HIS A 60 6.99 1.93 5.94
N HIS A 61 7.33 2.06 7.21
CA HIS A 61 6.61 2.89 8.17
C HIS A 61 7.56 3.54 9.17
N ASN A 62 7.07 4.58 9.85
CA ASN A 62 7.80 5.25 10.93
C ASN A 62 7.00 5.11 12.23
N ARG A 63 7.62 4.58 13.27
CA ARG A 63 7.01 4.42 14.59
C ARG A 63 7.11 5.66 15.48
N TYR A 64 7.88 6.66 15.06
CA TYR A 64 8.17 7.88 15.83
C TYR A 64 7.37 9.09 15.34
N VAL A 65 6.19 8.86 14.80
CA VAL A 65 5.25 9.88 14.34
C VAL A 65 4.06 9.98 15.29
N GLU A 66 3.16 10.91 15.02
CA GLU A 66 1.89 11.08 15.74
C GLU A 66 1.12 9.75 15.83
N GLN A 67 0.36 9.58 16.92
CA GLN A 67 -0.36 8.34 17.24
C GLN A 67 -1.28 7.89 16.11
N ALA A 68 -2.07 8.79 15.54
CA ALA A 68 -3.00 8.42 14.47
C ALA A 68 -2.31 7.91 13.19
N HIS A 69 -1.12 8.44 12.88
CA HIS A 69 -0.30 7.92 11.77
C HIS A 69 0.33 6.55 12.08
N ARG A 70 0.66 6.28 13.35
CA ARG A 70 1.16 4.95 13.76
C ARG A 70 0.05 3.91 13.68
N GLU A 71 -1.12 4.21 14.25
CA GLU A 71 -2.29 3.33 14.22
C GLU A 71 -2.69 3.00 12.78
N PHE A 72 -2.70 3.98 11.90
CA PHE A 72 -2.89 3.76 10.46
C PHE A 72 -1.85 2.79 9.89
N ALA A 73 -0.57 2.97 10.22
CA ALA A 73 0.49 2.13 9.69
C ALA A 73 0.40 0.69 10.22
N GLU A 74 0.05 0.49 11.47
CA GLU A 74 -0.16 -0.84 12.07
C GLU A 74 -1.30 -1.58 11.39
N ASP A 75 -2.45 -0.93 11.20
CA ASP A 75 -3.58 -1.48 10.46
C ASP A 75 -3.23 -1.75 8.99
N GLY A 76 -2.48 -0.85 8.36
CA GLY A 76 -2.02 -0.99 6.98
C GLY A 76 -1.08 -2.19 6.78
N ILE A 77 -0.15 -2.40 7.69
CA ILE A 77 0.74 -3.57 7.66
C ILE A 77 -0.08 -4.86 7.69
N GLN A 78 -1.06 -4.95 8.60
CA GLN A 78 -1.92 -6.12 8.70
C GLN A 78 -2.78 -6.28 7.44
N PHE A 79 -3.42 -5.21 6.98
CA PHE A 79 -4.24 -5.21 5.77
C PHE A 79 -3.48 -5.72 4.54
N PHE A 80 -2.28 -5.20 4.28
CA PHE A 80 -1.49 -5.65 3.13
C PHE A 80 -0.97 -7.09 3.30
N ARG A 81 -0.65 -7.52 4.50
CA ARG A 81 -0.29 -8.93 4.76
C ARG A 81 -1.45 -9.87 4.46
N ASP A 82 -2.65 -9.51 4.90
CA ASP A 82 -3.85 -10.34 4.67
C ASP A 82 -4.22 -10.40 3.18
N MET A 83 -4.06 -9.30 2.44
CA MET A 83 -4.30 -9.28 1.00
C MET A 83 -3.33 -10.16 0.20
N THR A 84 -2.12 -10.35 0.71
CA THR A 84 -1.06 -11.07 -0.02
C THR A 84 -1.16 -12.59 0.12
N ILE A 85 -2.00 -13.07 1.05
CA ILE A 85 -2.25 -14.51 1.23
C ILE A 85 -2.96 -15.04 -0.02
N GLY A 86 -2.25 -15.86 -0.79
CA GLY A 86 -2.79 -16.47 -2.02
C GLY A 86 -2.27 -15.87 -3.34
N ASP A 87 -1.72 -14.67 -3.35
CA ASP A 87 -1.28 -13.98 -4.57
C ASP A 87 0.23 -14.19 -4.90
N GLY A 88 0.92 -15.03 -4.15
CA GLY A 88 2.36 -15.30 -4.35
C GLY A 88 3.26 -14.10 -4.03
N LEU A 89 2.79 -13.22 -3.15
CA LEU A 89 3.52 -12.05 -2.68
C LEU A 89 4.34 -12.39 -1.42
N VAL A 90 5.52 -11.80 -1.32
CA VAL A 90 6.30 -11.75 -0.08
C VAL A 90 6.34 -10.31 0.39
N VAL A 91 5.91 -10.09 1.62
CA VAL A 91 5.88 -8.78 2.27
C VAL A 91 6.91 -8.75 3.39
N ASP A 92 7.89 -7.87 3.22
CA ASP A 92 8.82 -7.49 4.27
C ASP A 92 8.38 -6.12 4.83
N VAL A 93 8.60 -5.89 6.13
CA VAL A 93 8.24 -4.64 6.81
C VAL A 93 9.49 -4.03 7.41
N THR A 94 9.66 -2.72 7.24
CA THR A 94 10.78 -1.98 7.84
C THR A 94 10.34 -0.64 8.43
N ASP A 95 10.93 -0.30 9.56
CA ASP A 95 10.91 1.03 10.16
C ASP A 95 12.30 1.71 10.12
N LYS A 96 13.23 1.12 9.38
CA LYS A 96 14.62 1.55 9.28
C LYS A 96 14.85 2.31 7.98
N MET A 97 15.23 3.58 8.09
CA MET A 97 15.59 4.39 6.93
C MET A 97 16.87 3.92 6.23
N GLU A 98 17.73 3.19 6.91
CA GLU A 98 18.93 2.57 6.36
C GLU A 98 18.63 1.53 5.29
N ASP A 99 17.41 0.98 5.29
CA ASP A 99 16.93 0.06 4.26
C ASP A 99 16.67 0.76 2.90
N PHE A 100 16.62 2.09 2.87
CA PHE A 100 16.58 2.85 1.63
C PHE A 100 17.99 2.99 1.03
N ASN A 101 18.50 1.89 0.51
CA ASN A 101 19.78 1.78 -0.19
C ASN A 101 19.63 0.90 -1.43
N ASP A 102 20.57 1.00 -2.38
CA ASP A 102 20.50 0.30 -3.66
C ASP A 102 20.46 -1.22 -3.51
N GLU A 103 21.20 -1.76 -2.55
CA GLU A 103 21.28 -3.21 -2.31
C GLU A 103 19.93 -3.77 -1.87
N LYS A 104 19.30 -3.11 -0.91
CA LYS A 104 18.00 -3.53 -0.37
C LYS A 104 16.88 -3.31 -1.39
N LEU A 105 16.76 -2.09 -1.94
CA LEU A 105 15.66 -1.70 -2.80
C LEU A 105 15.59 -2.52 -4.10
N ARG A 106 16.72 -2.90 -4.71
CA ARG A 106 16.72 -3.75 -5.92
C ARG A 106 16.08 -5.12 -5.73
N SER A 107 15.90 -5.55 -4.47
CA SER A 107 15.25 -6.82 -4.15
C SER A 107 13.73 -6.74 -4.14
N TYR A 108 13.15 -5.55 -4.26
CA TYR A 108 11.71 -5.31 -4.19
C TYR A 108 11.16 -4.78 -5.50
N HIS A 109 9.95 -5.21 -5.79
CA HIS A 109 9.19 -4.77 -6.96
C HIS A 109 8.31 -3.56 -6.63
N LEU A 110 7.86 -3.47 -5.38
CA LEU A 110 7.01 -2.41 -4.86
C LEU A 110 7.50 -1.98 -3.48
N VAL A 111 7.57 -0.69 -3.26
CA VAL A 111 7.70 -0.05 -1.95
C VAL A 111 6.36 0.57 -1.59
N ILE A 112 5.78 0.18 -0.44
CA ILE A 112 4.60 0.82 0.14
C ILE A 112 5.08 1.70 1.29
N SER A 113 4.90 3.03 1.18
CA SER A 113 5.20 3.98 2.25
C SER A 113 3.91 4.37 2.95
N LEU A 114 3.73 3.96 4.21
CA LEU A 114 2.48 4.18 4.93
C LEU A 114 2.39 5.58 5.55
N ASN A 115 3.42 6.01 6.29
CA ASN A 115 3.34 7.25 7.08
C ASN A 115 4.63 8.05 7.15
N ASP A 116 5.57 7.84 6.22
CA ASP A 116 6.79 8.65 6.13
C ASP A 116 7.37 8.64 4.70
N ASN A 117 8.14 9.68 4.37
CA ASN A 117 8.79 9.80 3.07
C ASN A 117 9.83 8.69 2.85
N PRO A 118 10.07 8.27 1.59
CA PRO A 118 11.01 7.21 1.26
C PRO A 118 12.47 7.71 1.22
N GLY A 119 12.97 8.31 2.28
CA GLY A 119 14.37 8.75 2.43
C GLY A 119 14.53 10.09 3.13
N ARG A 120 15.46 10.14 4.07
CA ARG A 120 15.80 11.33 4.87
C ARG A 120 17.13 11.94 4.46
N THR A 121 18.17 11.11 4.32
CA THR A 121 19.49 11.58 3.90
C THR A 121 19.58 11.70 2.38
N PRO A 122 20.53 12.50 1.84
CA PRO A 122 20.75 12.58 0.40
C PRO A 122 21.01 11.21 -0.26
N GLU A 123 21.73 10.31 0.41
CA GLU A 123 22.04 8.97 -0.09
C GLU A 123 20.80 8.11 -0.19
N GLN A 124 19.93 8.10 0.84
CA GLN A 124 18.67 7.38 0.87
C GLN A 124 17.73 7.89 -0.23
N ARG A 125 17.60 9.20 -0.37
CA ARG A 125 16.82 9.86 -1.41
C ARG A 125 17.32 9.48 -2.81
N ALA A 126 18.62 9.54 -3.03
CA ALA A 126 19.22 9.14 -4.30
C ALA A 126 19.01 7.66 -4.62
N ALA A 127 19.06 6.78 -3.62
CA ALA A 127 18.76 5.35 -3.80
C ALA A 127 17.30 5.12 -4.21
N PHE A 128 16.35 5.79 -3.56
CA PHE A 128 14.94 5.72 -3.92
C PHE A 128 14.68 6.29 -5.34
N GLU A 129 15.32 7.42 -5.71
CA GLU A 129 15.24 7.95 -7.07
C GLU A 129 15.72 6.94 -8.12
N ARG A 130 16.87 6.31 -7.89
CA ARG A 130 17.39 5.26 -8.80
C ARG A 130 16.45 4.07 -8.88
N TYR A 131 15.89 3.62 -7.74
CA TYR A 131 14.90 2.56 -7.70
C TYR A 131 13.68 2.89 -8.58
N MET A 132 13.11 4.08 -8.46
CA MET A 132 11.97 4.51 -9.27
C MET A 132 12.32 4.64 -10.76
N LYS A 133 13.48 5.22 -11.08
CA LYS A 133 13.98 5.39 -12.46
C LYS A 133 14.31 4.04 -13.13
N SER A 134 14.63 3.01 -12.35
CA SER A 134 14.87 1.66 -12.85
C SER A 134 13.59 0.82 -13.03
N GLY A 135 12.42 1.41 -12.85
CA GLY A 135 11.12 0.74 -13.04
C GLY A 135 10.55 0.10 -11.78
N GLY A 136 11.07 0.43 -10.60
CA GLY A 136 10.45 0.11 -9.32
C GLY A 136 9.07 0.75 -9.19
N ALA A 137 8.22 0.19 -8.32
CA ALA A 137 6.90 0.74 -8.05
C ALA A 137 6.81 1.36 -6.65
N TRP A 138 5.99 2.39 -6.50
CA TRP A 138 5.74 3.03 -5.22
C TRP A 138 4.25 3.25 -4.97
N PHE A 139 3.81 2.93 -3.74
CA PHE A 139 2.49 3.20 -3.24
C PHE A 139 2.58 4.00 -1.95
N GLY A 140 2.28 5.28 -2.02
CA GLY A 140 2.39 6.19 -0.89
C GLY A 140 1.05 6.60 -0.32
N PHE A 141 0.98 6.69 1.00
CA PHE A 141 -0.21 7.11 1.72
C PHE A 141 0.06 8.37 2.52
N HIS A 142 -0.89 9.29 2.50
CA HIS A 142 -1.00 10.44 3.41
C HIS A 142 0.35 11.14 3.66
N SER A 143 0.87 11.05 4.89
CA SER A 143 2.13 11.69 5.27
C SER A 143 3.38 11.13 4.56
N ALA A 144 3.27 9.97 3.88
CA ALA A 144 4.34 9.53 2.98
C ALA A 144 4.54 10.45 1.77
N GLY A 145 3.52 11.21 1.37
CA GLY A 145 3.62 12.25 0.35
C GLY A 145 3.77 13.66 0.93
N TYR A 146 3.85 13.81 2.24
CA TYR A 146 4.03 15.13 2.86
C TYR A 146 5.36 15.73 2.42
N ASN A 147 5.29 16.95 1.94
CA ASN A 147 6.46 17.76 1.65
C ASN A 147 6.08 19.22 1.81
N ASP A 148 7.05 20.01 2.21
CA ASP A 148 6.95 21.46 2.33
C ASP A 148 8.26 22.13 1.88
N ARG A 149 8.39 23.44 2.10
CA ARG A 149 9.60 24.20 1.73
C ARG A 149 10.87 23.72 2.45
N SER A 150 10.72 23.05 3.60
CA SER A 150 11.84 22.52 4.39
C SER A 150 12.33 21.16 3.88
N THR A 151 11.52 20.44 3.16
CA THR A 151 11.81 19.08 2.66
C THR A 151 13.03 19.07 1.73
N LYS A 152 13.25 20.13 0.95
CA LYS A 152 14.42 20.34 0.06
C LYS A 152 14.75 19.10 -0.78
N TRP A 153 13.72 18.50 -1.38
CA TRP A 153 13.84 17.35 -2.28
C TRP A 153 13.06 17.62 -3.58
N PRO A 154 13.62 18.42 -4.51
CA PRO A 154 12.92 18.85 -5.72
C PRO A 154 12.43 17.70 -6.58
N TRP A 155 13.23 16.63 -6.71
CA TRP A 155 12.82 15.44 -7.45
C TRP A 155 11.54 14.83 -6.88
N PHE A 156 11.40 14.73 -5.55
CA PHE A 156 10.23 14.16 -4.92
C PHE A 156 8.97 15.03 -5.10
N VAL A 157 9.14 16.35 -5.11
CA VAL A 157 8.06 17.29 -5.45
C VAL A 157 7.59 17.05 -6.89
N ASP A 158 8.50 16.94 -7.86
CA ASP A 158 8.16 16.64 -9.25
C ASP A 158 7.57 15.23 -9.41
N PHE A 159 8.10 14.25 -8.67
CA PHE A 159 7.56 12.88 -8.61
C PHE A 159 6.11 12.84 -8.14
N LEU A 160 5.73 13.66 -7.16
CA LEU A 160 4.37 13.85 -6.67
C LEU A 160 3.51 14.77 -7.57
N GLY A 161 4.02 15.19 -8.74
CA GLY A 161 3.29 16.05 -9.66
C GLY A 161 3.36 17.53 -9.33
N GLY A 162 4.42 17.98 -8.70
CA GLY A 162 4.60 19.37 -8.27
C GLY A 162 3.79 19.74 -7.03
N ALA A 163 3.16 18.75 -6.39
CA ALA A 163 2.27 18.92 -5.26
C ALA A 163 3.07 19.23 -3.97
N VAL A 164 2.87 20.41 -3.41
CA VAL A 164 3.44 20.82 -2.12
C VAL A 164 2.32 20.94 -1.09
N PHE A 165 2.53 20.39 0.11
CA PHE A 165 1.56 20.50 1.19
C PHE A 165 1.24 21.96 1.48
N HIS A 166 -0.05 22.28 1.53
CA HIS A 166 -0.54 23.61 1.77
C HIS A 166 -1.25 23.73 3.11
N ARG A 167 -2.22 22.86 3.36
CA ARG A 167 -3.00 22.76 4.61
C ARG A 167 -3.80 21.46 4.67
N ASN A 168 -4.49 21.26 5.77
CA ASN A 168 -5.40 20.13 6.02
C ASN A 168 -6.68 20.60 6.71
N ASN A 169 -7.72 19.78 6.69
CA ASN A 169 -8.87 19.96 7.58
C ASN A 169 -8.53 19.48 8.98
N TRP A 170 -9.23 20.04 9.94
CA TRP A 170 -9.22 19.58 11.32
C TRP A 170 -10.57 19.89 12.00
N PRO A 171 -11.17 18.96 12.78
CA PRO A 171 -10.72 17.58 13.03
C PRO A 171 -10.86 16.68 11.80
N PRO A 172 -10.32 15.41 11.84
CA PRO A 172 -10.52 14.40 10.80
C PRO A 172 -12.02 14.15 10.55
N GLN A 173 -12.41 14.02 9.28
CA GLN A 173 -13.80 13.85 8.87
C GLN A 173 -13.96 12.85 7.75
N SER A 174 -15.12 12.17 7.74
CA SER A 174 -15.57 11.45 6.55
C SER A 174 -15.88 12.44 5.42
N ALA A 175 -15.61 12.03 4.19
CA ALA A 175 -15.82 12.88 3.04
C ALA A 175 -16.40 12.12 1.86
N LYS A 176 -17.26 12.78 1.08
CA LYS A 176 -17.67 12.30 -0.24
C LYS A 176 -16.51 12.47 -1.21
N LEU A 177 -16.09 11.38 -1.78
CA LEU A 177 -15.10 11.33 -2.85
C LEU A 177 -15.78 11.09 -4.20
N VAL A 178 -15.23 11.70 -5.25
CA VAL A 178 -15.70 11.56 -6.63
C VAL A 178 -14.58 10.90 -7.45
N ILE A 179 -14.96 9.95 -8.30
CA ILE A 179 -14.02 9.30 -9.20
C ILE A 179 -13.87 10.17 -10.47
N ASP A 180 -12.67 10.68 -10.69
CA ASP A 180 -12.33 11.54 -11.82
C ASP A 180 -12.15 10.76 -13.13
N ASP A 181 -11.48 9.62 -13.09
CA ASP A 181 -11.30 8.75 -14.25
C ASP A 181 -11.84 7.34 -13.99
N MET A 182 -13.07 7.08 -14.48
CA MET A 182 -13.75 5.78 -14.36
C MET A 182 -13.13 4.67 -15.21
N ARG A 183 -12.21 4.99 -16.14
CA ARG A 183 -11.62 4.04 -17.08
C ARG A 183 -10.25 3.55 -16.64
N HIS A 184 -9.61 4.27 -15.73
CA HIS A 184 -8.29 3.87 -15.21
C HIS A 184 -8.40 2.54 -14.44
N PRO A 185 -7.42 1.61 -14.56
CA PRO A 185 -7.48 0.32 -13.85
C PRO A 185 -7.65 0.43 -12.33
N VAL A 186 -7.06 1.44 -11.70
CA VAL A 186 -7.17 1.71 -10.26
C VAL A 186 -8.62 2.00 -9.83
N THR A 187 -9.38 2.64 -10.69
CA THR A 187 -10.77 3.06 -10.42
C THR A 187 -11.81 2.21 -11.13
N LYS A 188 -11.36 1.20 -11.89
CA LYS A 188 -12.27 0.31 -12.62
C LYS A 188 -13.20 -0.42 -11.65
N GLY A 189 -14.50 -0.38 -11.92
CA GLY A 189 -15.51 -1.03 -11.08
C GLY A 189 -15.92 -0.22 -9.85
N MET A 190 -15.32 0.96 -9.63
CA MET A 190 -15.74 1.86 -8.56
C MET A 190 -17.08 2.51 -8.85
N PRO A 191 -17.89 2.88 -7.84
CA PRO A 191 -19.02 3.77 -8.01
C PRO A 191 -18.53 5.16 -8.39
N ARG A 192 -19.40 6.01 -9.00
CA ARG A 192 -19.05 7.39 -9.37
C ARG A 192 -18.61 8.25 -8.18
N SER A 193 -19.11 7.96 -7.01
CA SER A 193 -18.72 8.58 -5.73
C SER A 193 -18.98 7.63 -4.56
N TYR A 194 -18.29 7.84 -3.45
CA TYR A 194 -18.52 7.12 -2.21
C TYR A 194 -18.17 7.99 -1.01
N ILE A 195 -18.58 7.58 0.19
CA ILE A 195 -18.21 8.25 1.42
C ILE A 195 -16.98 7.52 1.99
N SER A 196 -15.85 8.20 2.03
CA SER A 196 -14.64 7.69 2.66
C SER A 196 -14.76 7.74 4.19
N PRO A 197 -14.15 6.81 4.92
CA PRO A 197 -13.98 6.92 6.37
C PRO A 197 -13.33 8.23 6.81
N GLN A 198 -13.40 8.51 8.11
CA GLN A 198 -12.76 9.69 8.68
C GLN A 198 -11.28 9.73 8.34
N ASN A 199 -10.82 10.89 7.89
CA ASN A 199 -9.44 11.15 7.56
C ASN A 199 -9.09 12.63 7.72
N GLU A 200 -7.82 12.92 7.91
CA GLU A 200 -7.26 14.25 7.75
C GLU A 200 -6.87 14.43 6.28
N TRP A 201 -7.54 15.35 5.58
CA TRP A 201 -7.37 15.56 4.15
C TRP A 201 -6.33 16.64 3.87
N TYR A 202 -5.20 16.27 3.27
CA TYR A 202 -4.16 17.20 2.84
C TYR A 202 -4.51 17.88 1.54
N GLN A 203 -4.49 19.20 1.52
CA GLN A 203 -4.54 19.98 0.30
C GLN A 203 -3.11 20.30 -0.16
N PHE A 204 -2.89 20.15 -1.46
CA PHE A 204 -1.62 20.46 -2.10
C PHE A 204 -1.78 21.64 -3.06
N LYS A 205 -0.76 22.53 -3.09
CA LYS A 205 -0.66 23.64 -4.04
C LYS A 205 0.76 23.73 -4.60
N PRO A 206 0.94 23.88 -5.95
CA PRO A 206 -0.14 23.80 -6.95
C PRO A 206 -0.85 22.45 -6.92
N SER A 207 -2.03 22.38 -7.55
CA SER A 207 -2.72 21.09 -7.70
C SER A 207 -1.89 20.14 -8.56
N PRO A 208 -1.74 18.86 -8.19
CA PRO A 208 -1.07 17.90 -9.07
C PRO A 208 -1.74 17.77 -10.43
N ARG A 209 -3.03 18.11 -10.55
CA ARG A 209 -3.78 18.12 -11.80
C ARG A 209 -3.23 19.10 -12.85
N GLU A 210 -2.50 20.13 -12.43
CA GLU A 210 -1.89 21.12 -13.32
C GLU A 210 -0.74 20.55 -14.16
N ARG A 211 -0.20 19.40 -13.77
CA ARG A 211 0.90 18.73 -14.48
C ARG A 211 0.39 17.76 -15.54
N LYS A 212 0.92 17.86 -16.76
CA LYS A 212 0.52 17.01 -17.90
C LYS A 212 0.79 15.53 -17.71
N ASN A 213 1.83 15.20 -16.92
CA ASN A 213 2.22 13.83 -16.59
C ASN A 213 1.52 13.28 -15.34
N VAL A 214 0.51 13.98 -14.81
CA VAL A 214 -0.29 13.50 -13.68
C VAL A 214 -1.70 13.16 -14.14
N LYS A 215 -2.20 12.02 -13.66
CA LYS A 215 -3.61 11.65 -13.76
C LYS A 215 -4.22 11.64 -12.37
N VAL A 216 -5.12 12.55 -12.09
CA VAL A 216 -5.95 12.52 -10.91
C VAL A 216 -7.04 11.48 -11.12
N LEU A 217 -7.20 10.58 -10.17
CA LEU A 217 -8.11 9.44 -10.23
C LEU A 217 -9.33 9.64 -9.33
N VAL A 218 -9.13 10.31 -8.18
CA VAL A 218 -10.17 10.58 -7.19
C VAL A 218 -9.93 11.96 -6.57
N SER A 219 -11.01 12.72 -6.37
CA SER A 219 -11.01 14.02 -5.71
C SER A 219 -12.04 14.12 -4.61
N LEU A 220 -11.85 15.05 -3.66
CA LEU A 220 -12.93 15.49 -2.76
C LEU A 220 -14.05 16.15 -3.57
N SER A 221 -15.31 15.79 -3.26
CA SER A 221 -16.47 16.45 -3.85
C SER A 221 -16.64 17.88 -3.28
N SER A 222 -17.05 18.80 -4.10
CA SER A 222 -17.49 20.14 -3.67
C SER A 222 -18.69 20.08 -2.70
N ASP A 223 -19.46 18.98 -2.72
CA ASP A 223 -20.60 18.79 -1.81
C ASP A 223 -20.18 18.66 -0.33
N ASN A 224 -18.88 18.49 -0.04
CA ASN A 224 -18.36 18.47 1.33
C ASN A 224 -18.32 19.86 1.98
N TYR A 225 -18.43 20.94 1.20
CA TYR A 225 -18.44 22.29 1.71
C TYR A 225 -19.86 22.68 2.18
N PRO A 226 -20.06 23.35 3.34
CA PRO A 226 -19.05 23.82 4.33
C PRO A 226 -18.80 22.84 5.49
N ILE A 227 -19.00 21.57 5.30
CA ILE A 227 -18.99 20.55 6.38
C ILE A 227 -17.57 20.39 6.95
N GLY A 228 -17.19 21.28 7.88
CA GLY A 228 -16.00 21.14 8.73
C GLY A 228 -14.63 21.25 8.05
N PHE A 229 -14.58 21.54 6.75
CA PHE A 229 -13.35 21.58 5.98
C PHE A 229 -12.62 22.92 5.99
N LYS A 230 -12.80 23.79 6.99
CA LYS A 230 -12.08 25.09 7.11
C LYS A 230 -11.86 25.79 5.76
N ASP A 231 -12.88 25.85 4.93
CA ASP A 231 -12.87 26.46 3.58
C ASP A 231 -11.91 25.81 2.56
N THR A 232 -11.28 24.65 2.89
CA THR A 232 -10.34 24.01 1.97
C THR A 232 -11.00 23.56 0.67
N VAL A 233 -12.26 23.11 0.71
CA VAL A 233 -13.00 22.66 -0.48
C VAL A 233 -13.44 23.84 -1.34
N SER A 234 -13.73 24.99 -0.76
CA SER A 234 -14.12 26.20 -1.50
C SER A 234 -12.98 26.82 -2.31
N GLU A 235 -11.73 26.44 -2.02
CA GLU A 235 -10.55 26.97 -2.68
C GLU A 235 -10.13 26.21 -3.96
N GLY A 236 -11.02 25.44 -4.56
CA GLY A 236 -10.83 24.83 -5.86
C GLY A 236 -10.57 23.33 -5.83
N ASP A 237 -9.67 22.86 -6.68
CA ASP A 237 -9.42 21.44 -6.91
C ASP A 237 -8.75 20.75 -5.70
N PHE A 238 -9.23 19.56 -5.37
CA PHE A 238 -8.75 18.82 -4.22
C PHE A 238 -8.50 17.33 -4.56
N PRO A 239 -7.44 17.01 -5.30
CA PRO A 239 -7.05 15.65 -5.61
C PRO A 239 -6.74 14.83 -4.36
N VAL A 240 -7.22 13.60 -4.32
CA VAL A 240 -7.05 12.66 -3.20
C VAL A 240 -6.24 11.44 -3.61
N VAL A 241 -6.42 10.98 -4.87
CA VAL A 241 -5.67 9.86 -5.43
C VAL A 241 -5.19 10.23 -6.81
N TRP A 242 -3.89 10.04 -7.06
CA TRP A 242 -3.32 10.28 -8.38
C TRP A 242 -2.11 9.39 -8.69
N THR A 243 -1.75 9.36 -9.96
CA THR A 243 -0.54 8.73 -10.49
C THR A 243 0.24 9.72 -11.35
N ASN A 244 1.57 9.59 -11.35
CA ASN A 244 2.45 10.27 -12.29
C ASN A 244 2.82 9.27 -13.40
N THR A 245 2.55 9.62 -14.67
CA THR A 245 2.73 8.70 -15.81
C THR A 245 4.18 8.41 -16.15
N ASP A 246 5.12 9.20 -15.64
CA ASP A 246 6.56 8.99 -15.83
C ASP A 246 7.11 7.91 -14.90
N TYR A 247 6.33 7.49 -13.90
CA TYR A 247 6.71 6.51 -12.89
C TYR A 247 5.60 5.50 -12.62
N ASN A 248 5.97 4.32 -12.15
CA ASN A 248 5.02 3.33 -11.66
C ASN A 248 4.64 3.67 -10.20
N MET A 249 3.76 4.63 -10.00
CA MET A 249 3.41 5.12 -8.66
C MET A 249 1.93 5.43 -8.51
N VAL A 250 1.43 5.27 -7.28
CA VAL A 250 0.13 5.81 -6.83
C VAL A 250 0.34 6.51 -5.50
N TYR A 251 -0.22 7.68 -5.35
CA TYR A 251 -0.38 8.34 -4.06
C TYR A 251 -1.85 8.37 -3.68
N MET A 252 -2.13 8.07 -2.40
CA MET A 252 -3.44 8.20 -1.77
C MET A 252 -3.36 9.09 -0.54
N ASN A 253 -4.23 10.07 -0.45
CA ASN A 253 -4.28 11.04 0.65
C ASN A 253 -4.82 10.44 1.96
N MET A 254 -5.41 9.24 1.92
CA MET A 254 -5.91 8.54 3.09
C MET A 254 -4.74 7.99 3.92
N GLY A 255 -4.82 8.11 5.27
CA GLY A 255 -3.74 7.61 6.14
C GLY A 255 -3.70 8.18 7.55
N HIS A 256 -4.84 8.61 8.10
CA HIS A 256 -4.90 9.15 9.45
C HIS A 256 -5.95 8.41 10.30
N GLY A 257 -5.49 7.61 11.27
CA GLY A 257 -6.32 6.84 12.21
C GLY A 257 -6.69 5.42 11.74
N THR A 258 -7.39 4.70 12.60
CA THR A 258 -7.66 3.26 12.49
C THR A 258 -8.81 2.89 11.54
N ARG A 259 -9.50 3.85 10.94
CA ARG A 259 -10.71 3.58 10.14
C ARG A 259 -10.49 3.53 8.62
N ILE A 260 -9.25 3.67 8.17
CA ILE A 260 -8.96 3.77 6.74
C ILE A 260 -9.27 2.47 5.97
N PHE A 261 -9.07 1.32 6.61
CA PHE A 261 -9.23 -0.01 6.00
C PHE A 261 -10.55 -0.71 6.35
N VAL A 262 -11.55 0.02 6.91
CA VAL A 262 -12.84 -0.59 7.30
C VAL A 262 -13.92 -0.50 6.22
N ASP A 263 -13.76 0.38 5.23
CA ASP A 263 -14.75 0.56 4.16
C ASP A 263 -14.44 -0.34 2.96
N PRO A 264 -15.36 -1.24 2.55
CA PRO A 264 -15.12 -2.16 1.44
C PRO A 264 -14.87 -1.47 0.10
N THR A 265 -15.51 -0.31 -0.16
CA THR A 265 -15.35 0.44 -1.39
C THR A 265 -13.96 1.06 -1.47
N GLN A 266 -13.49 1.65 -0.36
CA GLN A 266 -12.14 2.17 -0.27
C GLN A 266 -11.08 1.07 -0.36
N ASN A 267 -11.32 -0.07 0.31
CA ASN A 267 -10.44 -1.23 0.23
C ASN A 267 -10.34 -1.78 -1.20
N TYR A 268 -11.45 -1.76 -1.96
CA TYR A 268 -11.44 -2.15 -3.37
C TYR A 268 -10.58 -1.20 -4.23
N LEU A 269 -10.63 0.10 -3.97
CA LEU A 269 -9.76 1.09 -4.62
C LEU A 269 -8.27 0.82 -4.31
N ILE A 270 -7.95 0.56 -3.04
CA ILE A 270 -6.57 0.22 -2.59
C ILE A 270 -6.10 -1.07 -3.26
N TYR A 271 -6.95 -2.09 -3.31
CA TYR A 271 -6.65 -3.36 -3.98
C TYR A 271 -6.37 -3.18 -5.47
N ASN A 272 -7.21 -2.41 -6.16
CA ASN A 272 -7.00 -2.11 -7.58
C ASN A 272 -5.68 -1.37 -7.81
N ALA A 273 -5.32 -0.43 -6.93
CA ALA A 273 -4.04 0.29 -7.00
C ALA A 273 -2.85 -0.65 -6.83
N LEU A 274 -2.92 -1.54 -5.83
CA LEU A 274 -1.90 -2.57 -5.61
C LEU A 274 -1.72 -3.44 -6.86
N ARG A 275 -2.81 -3.98 -7.40
CA ARG A 275 -2.77 -4.81 -8.62
C ARG A 275 -2.24 -4.05 -9.84
N TRP A 276 -2.63 -2.79 -9.99
CA TRP A 276 -2.16 -1.97 -11.09
C TRP A 276 -0.66 -1.72 -11.03
N LEU A 277 -0.11 -1.45 -9.84
CA LEU A 277 1.32 -1.27 -9.62
C LEU A 277 2.13 -2.55 -9.90
N MET A 278 1.48 -3.72 -9.82
CA MET A 278 2.09 -5.03 -10.09
C MET A 278 1.84 -5.56 -11.51
N ARG A 279 1.08 -4.86 -12.36
CA ARG A 279 0.47 -5.31 -13.63
C ARG A 279 1.38 -5.93 -14.69
N GLU A 280 2.65 -5.60 -14.68
CA GLU A 280 3.58 -6.10 -15.71
C GLU A 280 4.23 -7.43 -15.35
N ARG A 281 3.84 -8.03 -14.21
CA ARG A 281 4.56 -9.16 -13.62
C ARG A 281 3.64 -10.32 -13.18
N PHE A 282 2.35 -10.24 -13.54
CA PHE A 282 1.38 -11.32 -13.35
C PHE A 282 0.91 -11.92 -14.66
#